data_1b89d9dc525e8768f7bba411b5ede516
#
_entry.id   1b89d9dc525e8768f7bba411b5ede516
#
_cell.length_a   1.000
_cell.length_b   1.000
_cell.length_c   1.000
_cell.angle_alpha   90.00
_cell.angle_beta   90.00
_cell.angle_gamma   90.00
#
_symmetry.space_group_name_H-M   'P 1'
#
loop_
_entity.id
_entity.type
_entity.pdbx_description
1 polymer ?
#
loop_
_entity_poly.entity_id
_entity_poly.type
_entity_poly.pdbx_seq_one_letter_code
_entity_poly.pdbx_strand_id
1 'polypeptide(L)'
;AVTFDLLFRYLRSLGYKVRYVRNVTDVGHLEHDADDGEDKISKKARLEQLEPMEVAHYYTERYHRAMDELNVLSPSIEPCASGHIIEQIAMVKEILDNGFAYESNGPVYFDVEKYNRKYSYGRLSGRNLDDILTNTRELDGQGDKRHSCDFALWKKASPEHIMRWPSPWSDGFPGWHM
;
A
#
# COMPACT_ATOMS: atom_id res chain seq x y z
N ALA A 1 -14.70 5.70 -4.32
CA ALA A 1 -15.36 6.27 -3.15
C ALA A 1 -16.88 6.18 -3.27
N VAL A 2 -17.51 6.74 -4.31
CA VAL A 2 -18.98 6.77 -4.50
C VAL A 2 -19.65 5.40 -4.39
N THR A 3 -19.11 4.37 -5.05
CA THR A 3 -19.62 2.98 -4.97
C THR A 3 -19.67 2.45 -3.53
N PHE A 4 -18.62 2.72 -2.75
CA PHE A 4 -18.58 2.31 -1.35
C PHE A 4 -19.51 3.14 -0.46
N ASP A 5 -19.76 4.41 -0.80
CA ASP A 5 -20.77 5.21 -0.13
C ASP A 5 -22.19 4.65 -0.34
N LEU A 6 -22.54 4.24 -1.56
CA LEU A 6 -23.79 3.57 -1.84
C LEU A 6 -23.98 2.31 -1.01
N LEU A 7 -22.95 1.47 -0.94
CA LEU A 7 -22.97 0.25 -0.12
C LEU A 7 -23.10 0.60 1.38
N PHE A 8 -22.34 1.59 1.86
CA PHE A 8 -22.39 2.06 3.24
C PHE A 8 -23.78 2.55 3.63
N ARG A 9 -24.41 3.40 2.79
CA ARG A 9 -25.78 3.89 2.97
C ARG A 9 -26.80 2.75 2.95
N TYR A 10 -26.66 1.84 1.99
CA TYR A 10 -27.58 0.70 1.84
C TYR A 10 -27.54 -0.21 3.07
N LEU A 11 -26.38 -0.61 3.53
CA LEU A 11 -26.25 -1.44 4.73
C LEU A 11 -26.81 -0.74 5.98
N ARG A 12 -26.61 0.58 6.11
CA ARG A 12 -27.20 1.35 7.20
C ARG A 12 -28.71 1.41 7.12
N SER A 13 -29.28 1.54 5.92
CA SER A 13 -30.75 1.56 5.73
C SER A 13 -31.40 0.22 6.11
N LEU A 14 -30.63 -0.87 6.04
CA LEU A 14 -31.05 -2.19 6.51
C LEU A 14 -30.89 -2.39 8.04
N GLY A 15 -30.47 -1.36 8.77
CA GLY A 15 -30.31 -1.40 10.22
C GLY A 15 -28.94 -1.95 10.70
N TYR A 16 -27.99 -2.24 9.80
CA TYR A 16 -26.67 -2.69 10.21
C TYR A 16 -25.84 -1.58 10.84
N LYS A 17 -25.07 -1.93 11.88
CA LYS A 17 -23.99 -1.08 12.39
C LYS A 17 -22.78 -1.26 11.50
N VAL A 18 -22.50 -0.28 10.65
CA VAL A 18 -21.41 -0.36 9.67
C VAL A 18 -20.22 0.50 10.14
N ARG A 19 -19.05 -0.10 10.20
CA ARG A 19 -17.77 0.60 10.32
C ARG A 19 -17.13 0.63 8.94
N TYR A 20 -17.08 1.81 8.34
CA TYR A 20 -16.44 2.02 7.06
C TYR A 20 -15.06 2.62 7.28
N VAL A 21 -14.04 1.93 6.82
CA VAL A 21 -12.64 2.38 6.90
C VAL A 21 -12.14 2.60 5.48
N ARG A 22 -11.49 3.73 5.25
CA ARG A 22 -10.87 4.09 3.98
C ARG A 22 -9.49 4.67 4.27
N ASN A 23 -8.45 4.06 3.74
CA ASN A 23 -7.09 4.57 3.92
C ASN A 23 -6.81 5.74 2.99
N VAL A 24 -5.93 6.63 3.45
CA VAL A 24 -5.22 7.62 2.65
C VAL A 24 -3.81 7.10 2.42
N THR A 25 -3.47 6.86 1.17
CA THR A 25 -2.11 6.44 0.81
C THR A 25 -1.29 7.70 0.55
N ASP A 26 -0.65 8.21 1.59
CA ASP A 26 0.13 9.44 1.59
C ASP A 26 1.64 9.21 1.44
N VAL A 27 2.05 7.96 1.21
CA VAL A 27 3.44 7.54 1.01
C VAL A 27 3.54 6.36 0.05
N GLY A 28 4.69 6.21 -0.63
CA GLY A 28 4.99 5.04 -1.45
C GLY A 28 4.41 5.08 -2.87
N HIS A 29 4.12 6.26 -3.39
CA HIS A 29 3.64 6.47 -4.77
C HIS A 29 4.79 6.53 -5.76
N LEU A 30 5.42 5.40 -6.06
CA LEU A 30 6.49 5.35 -7.05
C LEU A 30 5.98 5.58 -8.47
N GLU A 31 6.83 6.15 -9.33
CA GLU A 31 6.53 6.29 -10.76
C GLU A 31 6.35 4.90 -11.39
N HIS A 32 5.37 4.77 -12.29
CA HIS A 32 5.03 3.55 -13.02
C HIS A 32 4.52 2.38 -12.17
N ASP A 33 4.14 2.60 -10.90
CA ASP A 33 3.72 1.56 -9.95
C ASP A 33 4.78 0.43 -9.78
N ALA A 34 6.05 0.78 -10.06
CA ALA A 34 7.19 -0.12 -9.98
C ALA A 34 7.66 -0.34 -8.52
N ASP A 35 8.57 -1.30 -8.35
CA ASP A 35 9.22 -1.52 -7.05
C ASP A 35 10.40 -0.57 -6.84
N ASP A 36 10.81 0.16 -7.89
CA ASP A 36 11.88 1.16 -7.90
C ASP A 36 11.42 2.43 -8.64
N GLY A 37 12.06 3.55 -8.38
CA GLY A 37 11.76 4.83 -9.03
C GLY A 37 11.54 5.98 -8.05
N GLU A 38 11.37 7.20 -8.58
CA GLU A 38 11.13 8.39 -7.79
C GLU A 38 9.68 8.41 -7.27
N ASP A 39 9.48 8.76 -6.01
CA ASP A 39 8.16 8.97 -5.44
C ASP A 39 7.49 10.22 -6.03
N LYS A 40 6.26 10.07 -6.53
CA LYS A 40 5.51 11.14 -7.21
C LYS A 40 5.25 12.35 -6.30
N ILE A 41 5.03 12.13 -5.01
CA ILE A 41 4.82 13.19 -4.03
C ILE A 41 6.11 13.94 -3.80
N SER A 42 7.23 13.23 -3.61
CA SER A 42 8.56 13.81 -3.44
C SER A 42 9.01 14.60 -4.66
N LYS A 43 8.76 14.10 -5.88
CA LYS A 43 9.05 14.79 -7.13
C LYS A 43 8.28 16.11 -7.23
N LYS A 44 6.98 16.09 -6.95
CA LYS A 44 6.15 17.30 -6.97
C LYS A 44 6.58 18.30 -5.90
N ALA A 45 6.86 17.83 -4.69
CA ALA A 45 7.33 18.65 -3.59
C ALA A 45 8.63 19.41 -3.97
N ARG A 46 9.60 18.71 -4.57
CA ARG A 46 10.84 19.30 -5.06
C ARG A 46 10.60 20.35 -6.13
N LEU A 47 9.72 20.09 -7.10
CA LEU A 47 9.40 21.02 -8.19
C LEU A 47 8.70 22.28 -7.69
N GLU A 48 7.87 22.18 -6.67
CA GLU A 48 7.11 23.29 -6.10
C GLU A 48 7.76 23.90 -4.84
N GLN A 49 8.94 23.40 -4.43
CA GLN A 49 9.66 23.83 -3.21
C GLN A 49 8.81 23.67 -1.94
N LEU A 50 8.07 22.55 -1.84
CA LEU A 50 7.22 22.16 -0.73
C LEU A 50 7.79 20.93 -0.02
N GLU A 51 7.35 20.70 1.22
CA GLU A 51 7.57 19.41 1.88
C GLU A 51 6.61 18.33 1.33
N PRO A 52 7.03 17.06 1.21
CA PRO A 52 6.17 15.99 0.70
C PRO A 52 4.83 15.88 1.43
N MET A 53 4.80 16.10 2.74
CA MET A 53 3.57 16.07 3.54
C MET A 53 2.62 17.24 3.24
N GLU A 54 3.13 18.41 2.82
CA GLU A 54 2.28 19.51 2.36
C GLU A 54 1.56 19.13 1.07
N VAL A 55 2.27 18.47 0.14
CA VAL A 55 1.67 17.95 -1.11
C VAL A 55 0.60 16.91 -0.80
N ALA A 56 0.90 15.93 0.06
CA ALA A 56 -0.05 14.89 0.46
C ALA A 56 -1.30 15.50 1.11
N HIS A 57 -1.11 16.45 2.03
CA HIS A 57 -2.20 17.16 2.70
C HIS A 57 -3.06 17.95 1.73
N TYR A 58 -2.45 18.73 0.84
CA TYR A 58 -3.16 19.50 -0.17
C TYR A 58 -4.09 18.64 -1.06
N TYR A 59 -3.60 17.48 -1.53
CA TYR A 59 -4.43 16.61 -2.36
C TYR A 59 -5.49 15.87 -1.55
N THR A 60 -5.22 15.53 -0.30
CA THR A 60 -6.21 14.93 0.60
C THR A 60 -7.36 15.91 0.86
N GLU A 61 -7.07 17.17 1.13
CA GLU A 61 -8.07 18.23 1.29
C GLU A 61 -8.94 18.41 0.03
N ARG A 62 -8.29 18.45 -1.14
CA ARG A 62 -9.03 18.55 -2.41
C ARG A 62 -9.92 17.33 -2.64
N TYR A 63 -9.44 16.16 -2.30
CA TYR A 63 -10.22 14.92 -2.37
C TYR A 63 -11.46 15.00 -1.46
N HIS A 64 -11.30 15.43 -0.22
CA HIS A 64 -12.43 15.58 0.71
C HIS A 64 -13.47 16.58 0.18
N ARG A 65 -13.04 17.75 -0.31
CA ARG A 65 -13.96 18.72 -0.90
C ARG A 65 -14.74 18.14 -2.08
N ALA A 66 -14.07 17.42 -2.98
CA ALA A 66 -14.75 16.76 -4.10
C ALA A 66 -15.74 15.68 -3.64
N MET A 67 -15.46 14.96 -2.56
CA MET A 67 -16.40 14.00 -1.97
C MET A 67 -17.60 14.68 -1.33
N ASP A 68 -17.39 15.82 -0.67
CA ASP A 68 -18.46 16.64 -0.09
C ASP A 68 -19.40 17.20 -1.19
N GLU A 69 -18.84 17.72 -2.28
CA GLU A 69 -19.61 18.19 -3.45
C GLU A 69 -20.46 17.07 -4.08
N LEU A 70 -19.96 15.83 -4.04
CA LEU A 70 -20.70 14.64 -4.49
C LEU A 70 -21.65 14.06 -3.42
N ASN A 71 -21.77 14.72 -2.26
CA ASN A 71 -22.59 14.26 -1.13
C ASN A 71 -22.20 12.83 -0.64
N VAL A 72 -20.94 12.47 -0.73
CA VAL A 72 -20.41 11.22 -0.21
C VAL A 72 -20.22 11.32 1.30
N LEU A 73 -20.70 10.34 2.04
CA LEU A 73 -20.51 10.30 3.50
C LEU A 73 -19.05 10.04 3.84
N SER A 74 -18.56 10.74 4.86
CA SER A 74 -17.24 10.47 5.42
C SER A 74 -17.14 9.05 5.97
N PRO A 75 -15.99 8.38 5.85
CA PRO A 75 -15.78 7.09 6.49
C PRO A 75 -15.78 7.21 8.02
N SER A 76 -15.99 6.10 8.71
CA SER A 76 -15.91 6.04 10.17
C SER A 76 -14.48 6.29 10.68
N ILE A 77 -13.50 5.83 9.90
CA ILE A 77 -12.05 5.98 10.18
C ILE A 77 -11.35 6.17 8.84
N GLU A 78 -10.43 7.13 8.78
CA GLU A 78 -9.60 7.39 7.59
C GLU A 78 -8.12 7.44 7.98
N PRO A 79 -7.45 6.27 8.11
CA PRO A 79 -6.05 6.20 8.49
C PRO A 79 -5.14 6.62 7.33
N CYS A 80 -4.07 7.36 7.66
CA CYS A 80 -2.98 7.64 6.75
C CYS A 80 -1.92 6.53 6.82
N ALA A 81 -1.35 6.12 5.70
CA ALA A 81 -0.30 5.11 5.68
C ALA A 81 0.94 5.54 6.49
N SER A 82 1.34 6.81 6.36
CA SER A 82 2.46 7.38 7.13
C SER A 82 2.22 7.41 8.65
N GLY A 83 0.97 7.44 9.08
CA GLY A 83 0.58 7.44 10.50
C GLY A 83 0.62 6.05 11.16
N HIS A 84 0.85 4.97 10.40
CA HIS A 84 0.79 3.59 10.87
C HIS A 84 2.08 2.80 10.59
N ILE A 85 3.20 3.48 10.46
CA ILE A 85 4.50 2.84 10.15
C ILE A 85 4.91 1.81 11.18
N ILE A 86 4.68 2.09 12.47
CA ILE A 86 5.06 1.18 13.57
C ILE A 86 4.27 -0.12 13.46
N GLU A 87 2.97 -0.04 13.25
CA GLU A 87 2.08 -1.20 13.12
C GLU A 87 2.40 -1.99 11.86
N GLN A 88 2.72 -1.32 10.77
CA GLN A 88 3.11 -1.97 9.51
C GLN A 88 4.43 -2.73 9.67
N ILE A 89 5.45 -2.14 10.30
CA ILE A 89 6.72 -2.83 10.62
C ILE A 89 6.45 -4.04 11.51
N ALA A 90 5.62 -3.91 12.54
CA ALA A 90 5.26 -5.02 13.42
C ALA A 90 4.59 -6.16 12.64
N MET A 91 3.66 -5.85 11.74
CA MET A 91 2.98 -6.83 10.90
C MET A 91 3.95 -7.52 9.92
N VAL A 92 4.84 -6.78 9.26
CA VAL A 92 5.87 -7.36 8.38
C VAL A 92 6.76 -8.32 9.16
N LYS A 93 7.16 -7.95 10.38
CA LYS A 93 7.95 -8.83 11.26
C LYS A 93 7.19 -10.11 11.59
N GLU A 94 5.92 -10.02 11.93
CA GLU A 94 5.08 -11.21 12.20
C GLU A 94 4.98 -12.12 10.97
N ILE A 95 4.84 -11.57 9.76
CA ILE A 95 4.81 -12.34 8.52
C ILE A 95 6.15 -13.04 8.27
N LEU A 96 7.28 -12.37 8.54
CA LEU A 96 8.62 -12.94 8.47
C LEU A 96 8.80 -14.09 9.49
N ASP A 97 8.41 -13.87 10.75
CA ASP A 97 8.52 -14.84 11.83
C ASP A 97 7.65 -16.09 11.54
N ASN A 98 6.51 -15.91 10.88
CA ASN A 98 5.66 -17.00 10.38
C ASN A 98 6.23 -17.68 9.12
N GLY A 99 7.30 -17.13 8.55
CA GLY A 99 8.02 -17.71 7.42
C GLY A 99 7.37 -17.50 6.06
N PHE A 100 6.43 -16.55 5.91
CA PHE A 100 5.76 -16.23 4.64
C PHE A 100 6.30 -14.96 3.98
N ALA A 101 7.37 -14.42 4.48
CA ALA A 101 8.12 -13.34 3.84
C ALA A 101 9.63 -13.63 3.89
N TYR A 102 10.39 -12.88 3.13
CA TYR A 102 11.84 -12.93 3.12
C TYR A 102 12.42 -11.54 2.84
N GLU A 103 13.60 -11.30 3.39
CA GLU A 103 14.41 -10.12 3.09
C GLU A 103 15.34 -10.44 1.89
N SER A 104 15.50 -9.46 1.01
CA SER A 104 16.45 -9.52 -0.11
C SER A 104 17.02 -8.13 -0.35
N ASN A 105 18.31 -7.93 -0.04
CA ASN A 105 19.08 -6.68 -0.24
C ASN A 105 18.49 -5.44 0.45
N GLY A 106 17.65 -5.63 1.49
CA GLY A 106 17.01 -4.58 2.28
C GLY A 106 15.50 -4.46 2.13
N PRO A 107 14.84 -4.63 1.01
CA PRO A 107 13.40 -4.86 0.88
C PRO A 107 12.95 -6.17 1.51
N VAL A 108 11.68 -6.21 1.94
CA VAL A 108 11.01 -7.43 2.42
C VAL A 108 9.87 -7.78 1.48
N TYR A 109 9.85 -9.02 1.01
CA TYR A 109 8.85 -9.53 0.08
C TYR A 109 7.98 -10.61 0.70
N PHE A 110 6.71 -10.63 0.34
CA PHE A 110 5.81 -11.74 0.65
C PHE A 110 6.07 -12.91 -0.30
N ASP A 111 6.26 -14.11 0.24
CA ASP A 111 6.50 -15.35 -0.50
C ASP A 111 5.17 -16.01 -0.88
N VAL A 112 4.66 -15.63 -2.04
CA VAL A 112 3.33 -16.07 -2.52
C VAL A 112 3.29 -17.58 -2.74
N GLU A 113 4.33 -18.17 -3.31
CA GLU A 113 4.35 -19.61 -3.55
C GLU A 113 4.38 -20.42 -2.24
N LYS A 114 5.20 -20.01 -1.28
CA LYS A 114 5.28 -20.66 0.02
C LYS A 114 3.95 -20.60 0.76
N TYR A 115 3.29 -19.44 0.72
CA TYR A 115 1.97 -19.27 1.29
C TYR A 115 0.93 -20.15 0.59
N ASN A 116 0.95 -20.18 -0.76
CA ASN A 116 0.01 -20.97 -1.55
C ASN A 116 0.10 -22.47 -1.27
N ARG A 117 1.31 -23.02 -1.01
CA ARG A 117 1.49 -24.43 -0.63
C ARG A 117 0.76 -24.82 0.66
N LYS A 118 0.47 -23.85 1.53
CA LYS A 118 -0.17 -24.09 2.84
C LYS A 118 -1.63 -23.62 2.90
N TYR A 119 -1.96 -22.48 2.27
CA TYR A 119 -3.21 -21.76 2.52
C TYR A 119 -4.01 -21.37 1.29
N SER A 120 -3.69 -21.83 0.09
CA SER A 120 -4.41 -21.51 -1.15
C SER A 120 -4.54 -20.00 -1.39
N TYR A 121 -3.48 -19.39 -1.89
CA TYR A 121 -3.44 -17.95 -2.23
C TYR A 121 -4.53 -17.61 -3.27
N GLY A 122 -5.14 -16.43 -3.14
CA GLY A 122 -6.20 -15.99 -4.07
C GLY A 122 -7.61 -16.44 -3.70
N ARG A 123 -7.82 -17.12 -2.58
CA ARG A 123 -9.14 -17.63 -2.15
C ARG A 123 -10.24 -16.56 -2.13
N LEU A 124 -9.93 -15.32 -1.71
CA LEU A 124 -10.89 -14.21 -1.67
C LEU A 124 -11.14 -13.60 -3.05
N SER A 125 -10.13 -13.52 -3.90
CA SER A 125 -10.25 -12.95 -5.25
C SER A 125 -10.82 -13.94 -6.27
N GLY A 126 -10.87 -15.22 -5.95
CA GLY A 126 -11.25 -16.29 -6.87
C GLY A 126 -10.19 -16.59 -7.95
N ARG A 127 -8.98 -16.00 -7.81
CA ARG A 127 -7.87 -16.25 -8.75
C ARG A 127 -7.02 -17.41 -8.27
N ASN A 128 -6.57 -18.24 -9.20
CA ASN A 128 -5.53 -19.22 -8.93
C ASN A 128 -4.12 -18.65 -9.20
N LEU A 129 -3.10 -19.35 -8.73
CA LEU A 129 -1.71 -18.88 -8.88
C LEU A 129 -1.27 -18.83 -10.35
N ASP A 130 -1.73 -19.75 -11.19
CA ASP A 130 -1.38 -19.78 -12.61
C ASP A 130 -1.91 -18.56 -13.36
N ASP A 131 -3.13 -18.11 -13.03
CA ASP A 131 -3.70 -16.87 -13.56
C ASP A 131 -2.91 -15.63 -13.12
N ILE A 132 -2.39 -15.64 -11.89
CA ILE A 132 -1.56 -14.56 -11.37
C ILE A 132 -0.22 -14.53 -12.09
N LEU A 133 0.45 -15.66 -12.23
CA LEU A 133 1.74 -15.76 -12.92
C LEU A 133 1.66 -15.35 -14.39
N THR A 134 0.57 -15.72 -15.07
CA THR A 134 0.36 -15.39 -16.48
C THR A 134 0.13 -13.89 -16.71
N ASN A 135 -0.45 -13.19 -15.71
CA ASN A 135 -0.79 -11.78 -15.79
C ASN A 135 0.20 -10.86 -15.08
N THR A 136 1.29 -11.40 -14.53
CA THR A 136 2.32 -10.58 -13.86
C THR A 136 3.11 -9.82 -14.91
N ARG A 137 3.06 -8.48 -14.85
CA ARG A 137 3.89 -7.61 -15.69
C ARG A 137 5.34 -7.71 -15.26
N GLU A 138 6.25 -7.76 -16.22
CA GLU A 138 7.67 -7.48 -15.94
C GLU A 138 7.77 -5.99 -15.62
N LEU A 139 8.02 -5.67 -14.35
CA LEU A 139 8.26 -4.32 -13.87
C LEU A 139 9.75 -4.17 -13.58
N ASP A 140 10.27 -2.97 -13.72
CA ASP A 140 11.64 -2.64 -13.31
C ASP A 140 11.83 -2.85 -11.81
N GLY A 141 13.03 -3.26 -11.38
CA GLY A 141 13.36 -3.50 -9.97
C GLY A 141 12.99 -4.88 -9.42
N GLN A 142 12.63 -5.85 -10.28
CA GLN A 142 12.24 -7.21 -9.84
C GLN A 142 13.43 -8.16 -9.56
N GLY A 143 14.68 -7.72 -9.75
CA GLY A 143 15.86 -8.57 -9.62
C GLY A 143 16.08 -9.17 -8.22
N ASP A 144 15.47 -8.61 -7.20
CA ASP A 144 15.59 -9.05 -5.80
C ASP A 144 14.49 -10.05 -5.38
N LYS A 145 13.47 -10.27 -6.21
CA LYS A 145 12.38 -11.21 -5.94
C LYS A 145 12.78 -12.63 -6.27
N ARG A 146 12.31 -13.59 -5.46
CA ARG A 146 12.46 -15.02 -5.76
C ARG A 146 11.54 -15.47 -6.88
N HIS A 147 10.31 -14.95 -6.88
CA HIS A 147 9.29 -15.25 -7.87
C HIS A 147 8.61 -13.96 -8.34
N SER A 148 8.19 -13.91 -9.59
CA SER A 148 7.57 -12.73 -10.19
C SER A 148 6.24 -12.34 -9.54
N CYS A 149 5.54 -13.28 -8.91
CA CYS A 149 4.29 -13.05 -8.18
C CYS A 149 4.49 -12.50 -6.76
N ASP A 150 5.73 -12.52 -6.24
CA ASP A 150 6.01 -11.96 -4.92
C ASP A 150 5.85 -10.43 -4.96
N PHE A 151 5.45 -9.85 -3.85
CA PHE A 151 5.25 -8.41 -3.75
C PHE A 151 5.93 -7.83 -2.51
N ALA A 152 6.36 -6.56 -2.64
CA ALA A 152 7.04 -5.89 -1.54
C ALA A 152 6.06 -5.56 -0.40
N LEU A 153 6.44 -5.95 0.81
CA LEU A 153 5.83 -5.52 2.08
C LEU A 153 6.54 -4.29 2.62
N TRP A 154 7.88 -4.26 2.51
CA TRP A 154 8.71 -3.12 2.86
C TRP A 154 9.68 -2.84 1.72
N LYS A 155 9.74 -1.59 1.27
CA LYS A 155 10.63 -1.14 0.22
C LYS A 155 11.80 -0.37 0.82
N LYS A 156 13.01 -0.62 0.32
CA LYS A 156 14.20 0.15 0.68
C LYS A 156 14.15 1.51 0.00
N ALA A 157 14.40 2.57 0.74
CA ALA A 157 14.49 3.92 0.20
C ALA A 157 15.87 4.18 -0.41
N SER A 158 15.90 4.91 -1.52
CA SER A 158 17.13 5.50 -2.02
C SER A 158 17.59 6.64 -1.08
N PRO A 159 18.86 7.06 -1.13
CA PRO A 159 19.34 8.19 -0.33
C PRO A 159 18.55 9.49 -0.55
N GLU A 160 18.01 9.69 -1.73
CA GLU A 160 17.26 10.88 -2.13
C GLU A 160 15.77 10.81 -1.70
N HIS A 161 15.29 9.64 -1.30
CA HIS A 161 13.91 9.45 -0.91
C HIS A 161 13.64 10.08 0.46
N ILE A 162 12.83 11.16 0.49
CA ILE A 162 12.60 11.96 1.70
C ILE A 162 11.68 11.22 2.67
N MET A 163 10.57 10.64 2.18
CA MET A 163 9.57 9.94 2.99
C MET A 163 10.01 8.51 3.30
N ARG A 164 10.93 8.36 4.24
CA ARG A 164 11.48 7.08 4.68
C ARG A 164 11.55 7.00 6.20
N TRP A 165 11.46 5.81 6.71
CA TRP A 165 11.52 5.52 8.14
C TRP A 165 12.52 4.41 8.43
N PRO A 166 13.18 4.43 9.57
CA PRO A 166 14.06 3.34 9.98
C PRO A 166 13.22 2.07 10.23
N SER A 167 13.75 0.94 9.77
CA SER A 167 13.20 -0.38 10.05
C SER A 167 14.32 -1.38 10.38
N PRO A 168 13.99 -2.57 10.90
CA PRO A 168 15.02 -3.61 11.15
C PRO A 168 15.77 -4.07 9.90
N TRP A 169 15.23 -3.86 8.70
CA TRP A 169 15.78 -4.34 7.42
C TRP A 169 16.54 -3.24 6.67
N SER A 170 15.94 -2.08 6.57
CA SER A 170 16.52 -0.91 5.90
C SER A 170 15.72 0.34 6.22
N ASP A 171 16.33 1.52 6.04
CA ASP A 171 15.55 2.75 5.88
C ASP A 171 14.66 2.60 4.65
N GLY A 172 13.37 2.86 4.80
CA GLY A 172 12.42 2.59 3.74
C GLY A 172 10.99 3.02 4.04
N PHE A 173 10.08 2.44 3.33
CA PHE A 173 8.64 2.74 3.41
C PHE A 173 7.81 1.49 3.09
N PRO A 174 6.53 1.46 3.49
CA PRO A 174 5.68 0.30 3.26
C PRO A 174 5.39 0.08 1.77
N GLY A 175 5.26 -1.18 1.39
CA GLY A 175 4.75 -1.57 0.10
C GLY A 175 3.25 -1.25 -0.04
N TRP A 176 2.74 -1.25 -1.28
CA TRP A 176 1.35 -0.89 -1.56
C TRP A 176 0.32 -1.80 -0.86
N HIS A 177 0.69 -3.04 -0.60
CA HIS A 177 -0.20 -4.07 -0.04
C HIS A 177 -0.09 -4.25 1.48
N MET A 178 0.50 -3.28 2.17
CA MET A 178 0.60 -3.26 3.63
C MET A 178 -0.59 -2.57 4.27
#